data_fb6f50f0844f814176333fb591b0d246
#
_entry.id   fb6f50f0844f814176333fb591b0d246
#
_cell.length_a   1.000
_cell.length_b   1.000
_cell.length_c   1.000
_cell.angle_alpha   90.00
_cell.angle_beta   90.00
_cell.angle_gamma   90.00
#
_symmetry.space_group_name_H-M   'P 1'
#
loop_
_entity.id
_entity.type
_entity.pdbx_description
1 polymer ?
#
loop_
_entity_poly.entity_id
_entity_poly.type
_entity_poly.pdbx_seq_one_letter_code
_entity_poly.pdbx_strand_id
1 'polypeptide(L)'
;FNISNSFFVVARRSWVSKEEDMIDRIDKIKTFVLDMDGTIYLGNELFSFTKKFLKDVEDQHKKYYFFTNNSSKDQQTYIDKLEKMEIEIKPEQMMISNHVAIKYLKENYEGKRLYIVGTPLLKHEFETAGFVLTEEDPDIVLLGFDTTLNYEKLKKACQYIRNGCIYFGMNEDLNCPMEGGTFIPDCGSMARLIEASTGRFPEFFGKPSKHTLDYIIQETGYEPDEIAIVGD
;
A
#
# COMPACT_ATOMS: atom_id res chain seq x y z
N PHE A 1 17.62 10.58 -18.17
CA PHE A 1 16.32 10.57 -17.50
C PHE A 1 16.23 11.85 -16.68
N ASN A 2 15.25 12.69 -17.02
CA ASN A 2 15.02 13.98 -16.37
C ASN A 2 14.25 13.71 -15.07
N ILE A 3 14.85 14.01 -13.92
CA ILE A 3 14.27 13.88 -12.56
C ILE A 3 13.11 14.89 -12.33
N SER A 4 12.58 15.51 -13.36
CA SER A 4 11.71 16.68 -13.23
C SER A 4 10.21 16.41 -13.10
N ASN A 5 9.71 15.16 -13.03
CA ASN A 5 8.26 14.94 -13.14
C ASN A 5 7.60 13.93 -12.19
N SER A 6 8.18 13.56 -11.06
CA SER A 6 7.54 12.59 -10.17
C SER A 6 7.70 12.91 -8.68
N PHE A 7 7.39 14.13 -8.26
CA PHE A 7 7.23 14.44 -6.85
C PHE A 7 5.76 14.66 -6.53
N PHE A 8 5.07 13.65 -6.03
CA PHE A 8 3.79 13.85 -5.36
C PHE A 8 4.03 14.23 -3.90
N VAL A 9 4.14 15.53 -3.66
CA VAL A 9 3.95 16.09 -2.33
C VAL A 9 2.45 16.16 -2.11
N VAL A 10 1.85 15.33 -1.26
CA VAL A 10 0.49 15.52 -0.78
C VAL A 10 0.49 16.71 0.18
N ALA A 11 0.68 17.90 -0.37
CA ALA A 11 0.29 19.14 0.26
C ALA A 11 -0.86 19.72 -0.54
N ARG A 12 -1.92 20.14 0.14
CA ARG A 12 -3.12 20.77 -0.45
C ARG A 12 -2.76 21.66 -1.64
N ARG A 13 -3.48 21.47 -2.75
CA ARG A 13 -3.39 22.24 -4.00
C ARG A 13 -3.05 23.72 -3.78
N SER A 14 -1.79 24.07 -3.98
CA SER A 14 -1.40 25.41 -4.41
C SER A 14 -0.17 25.21 -5.31
N TRP A 15 -0.29 25.60 -6.57
CA TRP A 15 0.81 25.62 -7.52
C TRP A 15 1.88 26.58 -6.99
N VAL A 16 3.03 26.02 -6.60
CA VAL A 16 4.18 26.81 -6.15
C VAL A 16 4.99 27.21 -7.37
N SER A 17 5.16 28.50 -7.60
CA SER A 17 5.76 29.05 -8.81
C SER A 17 7.23 29.45 -8.66
N LYS A 18 7.90 29.11 -7.53
CA LYS A 18 9.29 29.51 -7.30
C LYS A 18 10.12 28.38 -6.65
N GLU A 19 11.35 28.28 -7.09
CA GLU A 19 12.36 27.33 -6.60
C GLU A 19 12.64 27.52 -5.08
N GLU A 20 12.61 28.75 -4.58
CA GLU A 20 12.78 29.11 -3.18
C GLU A 20 11.68 28.51 -2.27
N ASP A 21 10.42 28.55 -2.71
CA ASP A 21 9.30 27.94 -1.96
C ASP A 21 9.40 26.40 -1.89
N MET A 22 10.04 25.78 -2.88
CA MET A 22 10.26 24.34 -2.90
C MET A 22 11.38 23.93 -1.94
N ILE A 23 12.45 24.70 -1.86
CA ILE A 23 13.56 24.50 -0.91
C ILE A 23 13.05 24.63 0.52
N ASP A 24 12.33 25.70 0.85
CA ASP A 24 11.73 25.93 2.17
C ASP A 24 10.79 24.80 2.60
N ARG A 25 10.11 24.14 1.64
CA ARG A 25 9.24 23.00 1.92
C ARG A 25 10.05 21.73 2.18
N ILE A 26 11.10 21.48 1.42
CA ILE A 26 11.98 20.30 1.62
C ILE A 26 12.68 20.40 2.98
N ASP A 27 13.04 21.58 3.44
CA ASP A 27 13.69 21.77 4.75
C ASP A 27 12.74 21.44 5.92
N LYS A 28 11.43 21.59 5.74
CA LYS A 28 10.43 21.17 6.73
C LYS A 28 10.21 19.67 6.80
N ILE A 29 10.52 18.96 5.71
CA ILE A 29 10.34 17.50 5.68
C ILE A 29 11.28 16.84 6.67
N LYS A 30 10.72 16.06 7.57
CA LYS A 30 11.44 15.26 8.57
C LYS A 30 11.48 13.78 8.24
N THR A 31 10.54 13.33 7.41
CA THR A 31 10.45 11.93 7.03
C THR A 31 9.96 11.75 5.60
N PHE A 32 10.52 10.73 4.97
CA PHE A 32 10.15 10.28 3.63
C PHE A 32 9.42 8.94 3.72
N VAL A 33 8.28 8.82 3.07
CA VAL A 33 7.58 7.56 2.87
C VAL A 33 7.74 7.18 1.41
N LEU A 34 8.51 6.14 1.15
CA LEU A 34 8.98 5.76 -0.18
C LEU A 34 8.13 4.60 -0.68
N ASP A 35 7.52 4.77 -1.83
CA ASP A 35 7.01 3.64 -2.60
C ASP A 35 8.17 2.73 -3.01
N MET A 36 7.88 1.49 -3.39
CA MET A 36 8.91 0.48 -3.62
C MET A 36 9.06 0.13 -5.09
N ASP A 37 8.10 -0.61 -5.65
CA ASP A 37 8.16 -1.09 -7.03
C ASP A 37 8.02 0.09 -8.03
N GLY A 38 9.02 0.33 -8.87
CA GLY A 38 9.07 1.48 -9.79
C GLY A 38 9.70 2.73 -9.20
N THR A 39 9.85 2.82 -7.87
CA THR A 39 10.40 4.01 -7.17
C THR A 39 11.82 3.81 -6.66
N ILE A 40 12.10 2.72 -5.92
CA ILE A 40 13.44 2.45 -5.38
C ILE A 40 14.12 1.26 -6.06
N TYR A 41 13.35 0.36 -6.62
CA TYR A 41 13.81 -0.78 -7.42
C TYR A 41 12.78 -1.14 -8.51
N LEU A 42 13.20 -1.94 -9.47
CA LEU A 42 12.30 -2.65 -10.39
C LEU A 42 12.68 -4.13 -10.41
N GLY A 43 11.71 -4.99 -10.10
CA GLY A 43 11.97 -6.42 -9.93
C GLY A 43 12.97 -6.65 -8.80
N ASN A 44 14.15 -7.18 -9.13
CA ASN A 44 15.23 -7.44 -8.17
C ASN A 44 16.41 -6.47 -8.27
N GLU A 45 16.29 -5.42 -9.07
CA GLU A 45 17.37 -4.46 -9.32
C GLU A 45 17.06 -3.10 -8.70
N LEU A 46 17.95 -2.64 -7.80
CA LEU A 46 17.90 -1.28 -7.27
C LEU A 46 18.19 -0.25 -8.36
N PHE A 47 17.49 0.87 -8.34
CA PHE A 47 17.91 2.02 -9.10
C PHE A 47 19.23 2.58 -8.56
N SER A 48 20.08 3.08 -9.46
CA SER A 48 21.44 3.50 -9.13
C SER A 48 21.53 4.62 -8.07
N PHE A 49 20.47 5.40 -7.93
CA PHE A 49 20.39 6.50 -6.96
C PHE A 49 19.94 6.07 -5.57
N THR A 50 19.28 4.89 -5.43
CA THR A 50 18.57 4.51 -4.20
C THR A 50 19.44 4.54 -2.95
N LYS A 51 20.57 3.82 -2.96
CA LYS A 51 21.47 3.77 -1.78
C LYS A 51 22.01 5.15 -1.40
N LYS A 52 22.36 5.97 -2.43
CA LYS A 52 22.82 7.33 -2.19
C LYS A 52 21.72 8.19 -1.57
N PHE A 53 20.51 8.10 -2.09
CA PHE A 53 19.37 8.85 -1.56
C PHE A 53 19.07 8.50 -0.10
N LEU A 54 19.01 7.21 0.25
CA LEU A 54 18.77 6.76 1.63
C LEU A 54 19.85 7.29 2.58
N LYS A 55 21.13 7.22 2.14
CA LYS A 55 22.24 7.78 2.90
C LYS A 55 22.13 9.30 3.05
N ASP A 56 21.80 10.03 2.01
CA ASP A 56 21.65 11.51 2.07
C ASP A 56 20.51 11.90 3.04
N VAL A 57 19.43 11.11 3.14
CA VAL A 57 18.34 11.29 4.11
C VAL A 57 18.85 11.11 5.56
N GLU A 58 19.61 10.05 5.81
CA GLU A 58 20.21 9.77 7.14
C GLU A 58 21.24 10.82 7.55
N ASP A 59 22.11 11.23 6.61
CA ASP A 59 23.13 12.27 6.85
C ASP A 59 22.49 13.62 7.22
N GLN A 60 21.24 13.89 6.77
CA GLN A 60 20.44 15.05 7.17
C GLN A 60 19.63 14.83 8.45
N HIS A 61 19.84 13.71 9.17
CA HIS A 61 19.10 13.33 10.38
C HIS A 61 17.58 13.24 10.17
N LYS A 62 17.14 12.95 8.94
CA LYS A 62 15.76 12.68 8.57
C LYS A 62 15.50 11.18 8.60
N LYS A 63 14.23 10.79 8.66
CA LYS A 63 13.82 9.38 8.65
C LYS A 63 13.28 9.00 7.28
N TYR A 64 13.27 7.71 7.00
CA TYR A 64 12.53 7.15 5.88
C TYR A 64 11.80 5.87 6.30
N TYR A 65 10.71 5.63 5.61
CA TYR A 65 9.88 4.43 5.67
C TYR A 65 9.61 3.96 4.27
N PHE A 66 9.43 2.67 4.09
CA PHE A 66 8.93 2.10 2.86
C PHE A 66 7.44 1.85 2.98
N PHE A 67 6.70 2.07 1.90
CA PHE A 67 5.28 1.79 1.84
C PHE A 67 4.93 1.17 0.49
N THR A 68 4.31 -0.02 0.50
CA THR A 68 3.80 -0.66 -0.72
C THR A 68 2.29 -0.90 -0.66
N ASN A 69 1.63 -0.69 -1.81
CA ASN A 69 0.23 -1.09 -2.00
C ASN A 69 0.08 -2.59 -2.24
N ASN A 70 1.15 -3.29 -2.58
CA ASN A 70 1.11 -4.70 -2.96
C ASN A 70 0.80 -5.59 -1.76
N SER A 71 -0.46 -6.01 -1.66
CA SER A 71 -1.01 -6.83 -0.57
C SER A 71 -0.83 -8.34 -0.76
N SER A 72 -0.14 -8.78 -1.82
CA SER A 72 0.03 -10.21 -2.10
C SER A 72 1.03 -10.92 -1.20
N LYS A 73 1.82 -10.16 -0.43
CA LYS A 73 2.89 -10.64 0.44
C LYS A 73 2.75 -10.04 1.84
N ASP A 74 3.48 -10.61 2.79
CA ASP A 74 3.60 -10.10 4.16
C ASP A 74 4.81 -9.15 4.32
N GLN A 75 4.86 -8.47 5.46
CA GLN A 75 5.92 -7.52 5.79
C GLN A 75 7.32 -8.16 5.73
N GLN A 76 7.47 -9.38 6.27
CA GLN A 76 8.77 -10.06 6.33
C GLN A 76 9.33 -10.34 4.94
N THR A 77 8.48 -10.72 4.00
CA THR A 77 8.90 -10.93 2.60
C THR A 77 9.53 -9.69 1.99
N TYR A 78 9.02 -8.49 2.31
CA TYR A 78 9.57 -7.23 1.81
C TYR A 78 10.87 -6.84 2.53
N ILE A 79 10.98 -7.08 3.84
CA ILE A 79 12.22 -6.89 4.60
C ILE A 79 13.31 -7.77 4.02
N ASP A 80 13.05 -9.07 3.85
CA ASP A 80 14.00 -10.03 3.28
C ASP A 80 14.43 -9.65 1.85
N LYS A 81 13.52 -9.06 1.06
CA LYS A 81 13.82 -8.55 -0.29
C LYS A 81 14.79 -7.38 -0.24
N LEU A 82 14.56 -6.40 0.65
CA LEU A 82 15.44 -5.25 0.83
C LEU A 82 16.81 -5.66 1.35
N GLU A 83 16.86 -6.61 2.28
CA GLU A 83 18.10 -7.17 2.83
C GLU A 83 18.98 -7.82 1.73
N LYS A 84 18.36 -8.58 0.82
CA LYS A 84 19.06 -9.14 -0.36
C LYS A 84 19.61 -8.07 -1.30
N MET A 85 19.04 -6.87 -1.27
CA MET A 85 19.51 -5.69 -2.00
C MET A 85 20.49 -4.85 -1.17
N GLU A 86 20.94 -5.37 -0.02
CA GLU A 86 21.85 -4.69 0.93
C GLU A 86 21.25 -3.38 1.48
N ILE A 87 19.93 -3.35 1.72
CA ILE A 87 19.23 -2.30 2.45
C ILE A 87 18.69 -2.93 3.73
N GLU A 88 19.34 -2.63 4.85
CA GLU A 88 18.92 -3.08 6.17
C GLU A 88 17.94 -2.07 6.76
N ILE A 89 16.78 -2.55 7.20
CA ILE A 89 15.75 -1.73 7.85
C ILE A 89 15.19 -2.42 9.09
N LYS A 90 14.61 -1.63 9.97
CA LYS A 90 13.82 -2.17 11.08
C LYS A 90 12.40 -2.50 10.62
N PRO A 91 11.71 -3.46 11.24
CA PRO A 91 10.32 -3.79 10.88
C PRO A 91 9.39 -2.56 10.87
N GLU A 92 9.58 -1.61 11.80
CA GLU A 92 8.77 -0.40 11.90
C GLU A 92 8.92 0.54 10.67
N GLN A 93 10.00 0.38 9.90
CA GLN A 93 10.23 1.15 8.69
C GLN A 93 9.53 0.56 7.45
N MET A 94 8.98 -0.66 7.56
CA MET A 94 8.27 -1.31 6.46
C MET A 94 6.76 -1.27 6.69
N MET A 95 6.07 -0.44 5.94
CA MET A 95 4.61 -0.31 5.95
C MET A 95 4.02 -0.95 4.69
N ILE A 96 2.90 -1.62 4.85
CA ILE A 96 2.14 -2.22 3.72
C ILE A 96 0.66 -1.89 3.85
N SER A 97 -0.07 -1.91 2.77
CA SER A 97 -1.51 -1.65 2.77
C SER A 97 -2.29 -2.59 3.70
N ASN A 98 -1.77 -3.81 3.96
CA ASN A 98 -2.35 -4.76 4.90
C ASN A 98 -2.42 -4.19 6.33
N HIS A 99 -1.36 -3.50 6.78
CA HIS A 99 -1.33 -2.87 8.10
C HIS A 99 -2.38 -1.77 8.24
N VAL A 100 -2.59 -0.98 7.19
CA VAL A 100 -3.64 0.05 7.16
C VAL A 100 -5.02 -0.59 7.35
N ALA A 101 -5.30 -1.64 6.57
CA ALA A 101 -6.57 -2.36 6.66
C ALA A 101 -6.76 -3.01 8.02
N ILE A 102 -5.74 -3.71 8.55
CA ILE A 102 -5.77 -4.36 9.87
C ILE A 102 -6.09 -3.36 10.96
N LYS A 103 -5.39 -2.22 10.99
CA LYS A 103 -5.60 -1.18 11.99
C LYS A 103 -7.01 -0.61 11.92
N TYR A 104 -7.44 -0.18 10.74
CA TYR A 104 -8.77 0.39 10.52
C TYR A 104 -9.89 -0.59 10.89
N LEU A 105 -9.78 -1.85 10.48
CA LEU A 105 -10.81 -2.86 10.77
C LEU A 105 -10.87 -3.22 12.25
N LYS A 106 -9.74 -3.24 12.97
CA LYS A 106 -9.73 -3.41 14.43
C LYS A 106 -10.45 -2.28 15.16
N GLU A 107 -10.20 -1.05 14.73
CA GLU A 107 -10.77 0.14 15.37
C GLU A 107 -12.27 0.32 15.09
N ASN A 108 -12.73 -0.07 13.89
CA ASN A 108 -14.09 0.26 13.44
C ASN A 108 -15.03 -0.95 13.27
N TYR A 109 -14.48 -2.17 13.20
CA TYR A 109 -15.23 -3.39 12.89
C TYR A 109 -14.83 -4.57 13.79
N GLU A 110 -14.59 -4.31 15.06
CA GLU A 110 -14.23 -5.35 16.04
C GLU A 110 -15.26 -6.49 16.05
N GLY A 111 -14.79 -7.74 16.09
CA GLY A 111 -15.61 -8.95 16.13
C GLY A 111 -16.28 -9.32 14.81
N LYS A 112 -16.10 -8.54 13.74
CA LYS A 112 -16.62 -8.87 12.42
C LYS A 112 -15.82 -9.97 11.74
N ARG A 113 -16.54 -10.88 11.05
CA ARG A 113 -15.94 -12.00 10.31
C ARG A 113 -15.64 -11.60 8.87
N LEU A 114 -14.47 -12.00 8.38
CA LEU A 114 -13.98 -11.61 7.07
C LEU A 114 -14.00 -12.77 6.08
N TYR A 115 -14.46 -12.50 4.87
CA TYR A 115 -14.13 -13.30 3.70
C TYR A 115 -13.04 -12.57 2.91
N ILE A 116 -11.85 -13.15 2.82
CA ILE A 116 -10.72 -12.52 2.12
C ILE A 116 -10.51 -13.20 0.77
N VAL A 117 -10.63 -12.41 -0.31
CA VAL A 117 -10.12 -12.75 -1.63
C VAL A 117 -8.67 -12.29 -1.69
N GLY A 118 -7.75 -13.21 -1.48
CA GLY A 118 -6.34 -12.89 -1.34
C GLY A 118 -5.46 -14.14 -1.32
N THR A 119 -4.14 -13.90 -1.31
CA THR A 119 -3.14 -14.95 -1.21
C THR A 119 -3.17 -15.62 0.17
N PRO A 120 -2.58 -16.81 0.32
CA PRO A 120 -2.42 -17.43 1.65
C PRO A 120 -1.66 -16.55 2.64
N LEU A 121 -0.64 -15.79 2.19
CA LEU A 121 0.13 -14.87 3.04
C LEU A 121 -0.74 -13.73 3.56
N LEU A 122 -1.55 -13.09 2.71
CA LEU A 122 -2.49 -12.07 3.14
C LEU A 122 -3.48 -12.61 4.18
N LYS A 123 -4.07 -13.78 3.94
CA LYS A 123 -5.00 -14.41 4.89
C LYS A 123 -4.32 -14.68 6.23
N HIS A 124 -3.13 -15.26 6.20
CA HIS A 124 -2.36 -15.57 7.42
C HIS A 124 -2.04 -14.32 8.25
N GLU A 125 -1.74 -13.20 7.62
CA GLU A 125 -1.47 -11.94 8.30
C GLU A 125 -2.71 -11.43 9.07
N PHE A 126 -3.90 -11.53 8.46
CA PHE A 126 -5.15 -11.18 9.14
C PHE A 126 -5.51 -12.14 10.27
N GLU A 127 -5.27 -13.45 10.10
CA GLU A 127 -5.44 -14.44 11.17
C GLU A 127 -4.49 -14.17 12.34
N THR A 128 -3.22 -13.89 12.05
CA THR A 128 -2.21 -13.52 13.05
C THR A 128 -2.58 -12.22 13.78
N ALA A 129 -3.22 -11.29 13.08
CA ALA A 129 -3.75 -10.07 13.67
C ALA A 129 -5.01 -10.31 14.53
N GLY A 130 -5.55 -11.54 14.58
CA GLY A 130 -6.67 -11.92 15.43
C GLY A 130 -8.04 -11.82 14.77
N PHE A 131 -8.12 -11.66 13.45
CA PHE A 131 -9.39 -11.69 12.73
C PHE A 131 -9.90 -13.11 12.51
N VAL A 132 -11.22 -13.28 12.58
CA VAL A 132 -11.89 -14.53 12.22
C VAL A 132 -12.17 -14.53 10.73
N LEU A 133 -11.49 -15.40 10.00
CA LEU A 133 -11.77 -15.65 8.58
C LEU A 133 -12.85 -16.71 8.44
N THR A 134 -13.76 -16.54 7.49
CA THR A 134 -14.87 -17.49 7.27
C THR A 134 -15.18 -17.65 5.79
N GLU A 135 -15.57 -18.87 5.45
CA GLU A 135 -16.14 -19.21 4.13
C GLU A 135 -17.69 -19.23 4.16
N GLU A 136 -18.28 -18.93 5.32
CA GLU A 136 -19.74 -18.96 5.52
C GLU A 136 -20.18 -17.69 6.23
N ASP A 137 -21.16 -17.00 5.64
CA ASP A 137 -21.84 -15.84 6.20
C ASP A 137 -20.89 -14.77 6.80
N PRO A 138 -19.98 -14.18 5.99
CA PRO A 138 -19.10 -13.11 6.43
C PRO A 138 -19.85 -11.80 6.62
N ASP A 139 -19.32 -10.94 7.48
CA ASP A 139 -19.79 -9.55 7.61
C ASP A 139 -19.13 -8.64 6.58
N ILE A 140 -17.88 -8.92 6.24
CA ILE A 140 -17.03 -8.09 5.39
C ILE A 140 -16.39 -8.97 4.31
N VAL A 141 -16.40 -8.48 3.07
CA VAL A 141 -15.55 -8.99 1.98
C VAL A 141 -14.36 -8.06 1.84
N LEU A 142 -13.16 -8.60 1.95
CA LEU A 142 -11.91 -7.88 1.72
C LEU A 142 -11.22 -8.43 0.48
N LEU A 143 -11.02 -7.57 -0.51
CA LEU A 143 -10.33 -7.89 -1.75
C LEU A 143 -8.87 -7.43 -1.69
N GLY A 144 -7.93 -8.33 -1.86
CA GLY A 144 -6.51 -8.05 -2.01
C GLY A 144 -6.00 -8.31 -3.42
N PHE A 145 -4.72 -8.03 -3.63
CA PHE A 145 -4.01 -8.49 -4.82
C PHE A 145 -3.79 -10.01 -4.73
N ASP A 146 -4.65 -10.76 -5.37
CA ASP A 146 -4.68 -12.22 -5.26
C ASP A 146 -4.09 -12.92 -6.49
N THR A 147 -2.80 -13.22 -6.45
CA THR A 147 -2.12 -13.99 -7.50
C THR A 147 -2.55 -15.46 -7.58
N THR A 148 -3.41 -15.90 -6.64
CA THR A 148 -4.02 -17.25 -6.61
C THR A 148 -5.52 -17.22 -6.89
N LEU A 149 -6.01 -16.12 -7.50
CA LEU A 149 -7.42 -15.93 -7.80
C LEU A 149 -7.98 -17.06 -8.66
N ASN A 150 -9.16 -17.52 -8.30
CA ASN A 150 -9.90 -18.53 -9.06
C ASN A 150 -11.41 -18.21 -9.07
N TYR A 151 -12.16 -18.93 -9.90
CA TYR A 151 -13.56 -18.66 -10.10
C TYR A 151 -14.41 -18.84 -8.83
N GLU A 152 -14.09 -19.81 -7.97
CA GLU A 152 -14.85 -20.04 -6.73
C GLU A 152 -14.69 -18.90 -5.74
N LYS A 153 -13.49 -18.33 -5.62
CA LYS A 153 -13.26 -17.12 -4.80
C LYS A 153 -14.12 -15.94 -5.29
N LEU A 154 -14.12 -15.70 -6.61
CA LEU A 154 -14.92 -14.62 -7.22
C LEU A 154 -16.42 -14.85 -7.04
N LYS A 155 -16.90 -16.06 -7.29
CA LYS A 155 -18.31 -16.43 -7.14
C LYS A 155 -18.81 -16.15 -5.73
N LYS A 156 -18.07 -16.60 -4.70
CA LYS A 156 -18.41 -16.38 -3.29
C LYS A 156 -18.38 -14.87 -2.95
N ALA A 157 -17.32 -14.17 -3.33
CA ALA A 157 -17.23 -12.72 -3.09
C ALA A 157 -18.42 -11.98 -3.68
N CYS A 158 -18.76 -12.23 -4.94
CA CYS A 158 -19.91 -11.60 -5.61
C CYS A 158 -21.22 -11.93 -4.89
N GLN A 159 -21.41 -13.16 -4.42
CA GLN A 159 -22.60 -13.56 -3.68
C GLN A 159 -22.72 -12.80 -2.35
N TYR A 160 -21.66 -12.73 -1.55
CA TYR A 160 -21.65 -12.01 -0.27
C TYR A 160 -21.87 -10.51 -0.46
N ILE A 161 -21.23 -9.90 -1.46
CA ILE A 161 -21.39 -8.48 -1.77
C ILE A 161 -22.85 -8.16 -2.18
N ARG A 162 -23.49 -9.02 -2.99
CA ARG A 162 -24.92 -8.88 -3.36
C ARG A 162 -25.83 -9.04 -2.15
N ASN A 163 -25.47 -9.88 -1.20
CA ASN A 163 -26.22 -10.09 0.05
C ASN A 163 -26.02 -8.95 1.08
N GLY A 164 -25.23 -7.92 0.73
CA GLY A 164 -25.11 -6.72 1.55
C GLY A 164 -23.89 -6.67 2.45
N CYS A 165 -22.94 -7.62 2.34
CA CYS A 165 -21.68 -7.52 3.07
C CYS A 165 -20.97 -6.19 2.78
N ILE A 166 -20.28 -5.67 3.78
CA ILE A 166 -19.39 -4.52 3.62
C ILE A 166 -18.27 -4.94 2.66
N TYR A 167 -17.88 -4.05 1.74
CA TYR A 167 -16.90 -4.39 0.72
C TYR A 167 -15.73 -3.42 0.72
N PHE A 168 -14.55 -3.92 1.06
CA PHE A 168 -13.28 -3.20 1.04
C PHE A 168 -12.30 -3.81 0.04
N GLY A 169 -11.38 -2.97 -0.46
CA GLY A 169 -10.26 -3.36 -1.29
C GLY A 169 -8.92 -2.88 -0.71
N MET A 170 -7.85 -3.60 -0.97
CA MET A 170 -6.54 -3.24 -0.45
C MET A 170 -5.95 -2.03 -1.18
N ASN A 171 -6.02 -2.00 -2.52
CA ASN A 171 -5.56 -0.88 -3.35
C ASN A 171 -6.38 -0.79 -4.65
N GLU A 172 -6.37 0.39 -5.29
CA GLU A 172 -7.09 0.63 -6.54
C GLU A 172 -6.23 0.45 -7.81
N ASP A 173 -4.96 0.02 -7.65
CA ASP A 173 -4.03 -0.14 -8.75
C ASP A 173 -4.56 -1.20 -9.74
N LEU A 174 -4.62 -0.83 -11.02
CA LEU A 174 -5.13 -1.73 -12.06
C LEU A 174 -4.11 -2.77 -12.47
N ASN A 175 -2.82 -2.42 -12.40
CA ASN A 175 -1.73 -3.27 -12.85
C ASN A 175 -0.56 -3.22 -11.87
N CYS A 176 0.07 -4.37 -11.66
CA CYS A 176 1.35 -4.48 -10.98
C CYS A 176 2.45 -4.56 -12.04
N PRO A 177 3.45 -3.64 -12.02
CA PRO A 177 4.58 -3.71 -12.95
C PRO A 177 5.48 -4.91 -12.64
N MET A 178 5.98 -5.54 -13.70
CA MET A 178 6.86 -6.69 -13.63
C MET A 178 8.15 -6.43 -14.42
N GLU A 179 9.16 -7.24 -14.17
CA GLU A 179 10.41 -7.23 -14.94
C GLU A 179 10.14 -7.36 -16.45
N GLY A 180 10.99 -6.73 -17.26
CA GLY A 180 10.85 -6.77 -18.72
C GLY A 180 9.75 -5.87 -19.28
N GLY A 181 9.21 -4.94 -18.49
CA GLY A 181 8.18 -3.99 -18.94
C GLY A 181 6.80 -4.61 -19.14
N THR A 182 6.55 -5.76 -18.53
CA THR A 182 5.24 -6.42 -18.54
C THR A 182 4.42 -6.01 -17.32
N PHE A 183 3.12 -6.29 -17.35
CA PHE A 183 2.18 -5.97 -16.28
C PHE A 183 1.28 -7.16 -16.01
N ILE A 184 0.88 -7.33 -14.76
CA ILE A 184 -0.16 -8.29 -14.37
C ILE A 184 -1.33 -7.55 -13.70
N PRO A 185 -2.58 -8.07 -13.80
CA PRO A 185 -3.75 -7.46 -13.15
C PRO A 185 -3.56 -7.39 -11.64
N ASP A 186 -3.79 -6.22 -11.05
CA ASP A 186 -3.74 -5.98 -9.61
C ASP A 186 -5.17 -5.90 -9.00
N CYS A 187 -5.27 -5.58 -7.73
CA CYS A 187 -6.48 -5.52 -6.93
C CYS A 187 -7.57 -4.67 -7.57
N GLY A 188 -7.23 -3.50 -8.11
CA GLY A 188 -8.19 -2.62 -8.80
C GLY A 188 -8.83 -3.27 -10.02
N SER A 189 -8.09 -4.04 -10.82
CA SER A 189 -8.65 -4.80 -11.95
C SER A 189 -9.61 -5.89 -11.47
N MET A 190 -9.30 -6.56 -10.38
CA MET A 190 -10.19 -7.55 -9.76
C MET A 190 -11.46 -6.89 -9.19
N ALA A 191 -11.31 -5.69 -8.62
CA ALA A 191 -12.45 -4.88 -8.14
C ALA A 191 -13.38 -4.50 -9.28
N ARG A 192 -12.85 -4.12 -10.46
CA ARG A 192 -13.66 -3.84 -11.67
C ARG A 192 -14.42 -5.06 -12.17
N LEU A 193 -13.80 -6.25 -12.12
CA LEU A 193 -14.48 -7.50 -12.46
C LEU A 193 -15.69 -7.75 -11.53
N ILE A 194 -15.48 -7.58 -10.20
CA ILE A 194 -16.53 -7.75 -9.20
C ILE A 194 -17.62 -6.66 -9.36
N GLU A 195 -17.22 -5.40 -9.63
CA GLU A 195 -18.15 -4.31 -9.91
C GLU A 195 -19.04 -4.61 -11.10
N ALA A 196 -18.46 -5.08 -12.20
CA ALA A 196 -19.22 -5.44 -13.40
C ALA A 196 -20.28 -6.53 -13.12
N SER A 197 -20.01 -7.42 -12.16
CA SER A 197 -20.95 -8.47 -11.77
C SER A 197 -21.98 -8.03 -10.73
N THR A 198 -21.61 -7.16 -9.79
CA THR A 198 -22.42 -6.85 -8.58
C THR A 198 -23.01 -5.45 -8.58
N GLY A 199 -22.48 -4.54 -9.40
CA GLY A 199 -22.78 -3.10 -9.38
C GLY A 199 -22.19 -2.38 -8.17
N ARG A 200 -21.29 -3.03 -7.38
CA ARG A 200 -20.69 -2.47 -6.18
C ARG A 200 -19.18 -2.37 -6.31
N PHE A 201 -18.63 -1.24 -5.89
CA PHE A 201 -17.21 -0.96 -5.88
C PHE A 201 -16.72 -0.82 -4.42
N PRO A 202 -15.50 -1.28 -4.07
CA PRO A 202 -15.00 -1.22 -2.70
C PRO A 202 -14.53 0.17 -2.30
N GLU A 203 -14.49 0.43 -1.01
CA GLU A 203 -13.63 1.45 -0.42
C GLU A 203 -12.22 0.88 -0.25
N PHE A 204 -11.18 1.65 -0.64
CA PHE A 204 -9.80 1.17 -0.65
C PHE A 204 -8.96 1.73 0.49
N PHE A 205 -8.03 0.89 0.97
CA PHE A 205 -7.08 1.23 2.03
C PHE A 205 -5.76 1.79 1.52
N GLY A 206 -5.25 1.30 0.39
CA GLY A 206 -3.95 1.65 -0.16
C GLY A 206 -3.82 3.11 -0.63
N LYS A 207 -2.60 3.57 -0.86
CA LYS A 207 -2.34 4.90 -1.45
C LYS A 207 -3.18 5.07 -2.73
N PRO A 208 -3.77 6.24 -2.98
CA PRO A 208 -3.69 7.51 -2.23
C PRO A 208 -4.84 7.72 -1.22
N SER A 209 -5.38 6.67 -0.61
CA SER A 209 -6.53 6.79 0.29
C SER A 209 -6.23 7.61 1.56
N LYS A 210 -7.30 8.20 2.13
CA LYS A 210 -7.20 8.87 3.42
C LYS A 210 -6.77 7.91 4.54
N HIS A 211 -7.17 6.65 4.49
CA HIS A 211 -6.78 5.64 5.47
C HIS A 211 -5.26 5.45 5.53
N THR A 212 -4.59 5.43 4.37
CA THR A 212 -3.13 5.38 4.31
C THR A 212 -2.50 6.63 4.91
N LEU A 213 -3.00 7.83 4.62
CA LEU A 213 -2.46 9.06 5.17
C LEU A 213 -2.61 9.09 6.70
N ASP A 214 -3.80 8.78 7.22
CA ASP A 214 -4.06 8.74 8.65
C ASP A 214 -3.15 7.70 9.36
N TYR A 215 -2.96 6.53 8.73
CA TYR A 215 -2.05 5.49 9.23
C TYR A 215 -0.60 6.00 9.30
N ILE A 216 -0.09 6.60 8.22
CA ILE A 216 1.29 7.11 8.17
C ILE A 216 1.52 8.18 9.25
N ILE A 217 0.58 9.13 9.41
CA ILE A 217 0.66 10.16 10.45
C ILE A 217 0.74 9.53 11.84
N GLN A 218 -0.10 8.55 12.13
CA GLN A 218 -0.13 7.88 13.44
C GLN A 218 1.14 7.08 13.70
N GLU A 219 1.64 6.31 12.73
CA GLU A 219 2.83 5.47 12.90
C GLU A 219 4.13 6.29 12.94
N THR A 220 4.19 7.39 12.21
CA THR A 220 5.40 8.24 12.17
C THR A 220 5.43 9.28 13.28
N GLY A 221 4.26 9.73 13.75
CA GLY A 221 4.10 10.79 14.72
C GLY A 221 4.47 12.19 14.19
N TYR A 222 4.58 12.36 12.87
CA TYR A 222 4.86 13.64 12.22
C TYR A 222 3.59 14.29 11.68
N GLU A 223 3.59 15.63 11.61
CA GLU A 223 2.52 16.36 10.98
C GLU A 223 2.55 16.21 9.44
N PRO A 224 1.41 16.37 8.76
CA PRO A 224 1.33 16.15 7.30
C PRO A 224 2.30 17.00 6.46
N ASP A 225 2.69 18.18 6.93
CA ASP A 225 3.64 19.08 6.25
C ASP A 225 5.12 18.72 6.53
N GLU A 226 5.35 17.80 7.43
CA GLU A 226 6.67 17.23 7.75
C GLU A 226 6.93 15.89 7.01
N ILE A 227 5.93 15.37 6.28
CA ILE A 227 5.98 14.08 5.60
C ILE A 227 6.02 14.30 4.08
N ALA A 228 7.01 13.70 3.41
CA ALA A 228 7.02 13.58 1.96
C ALA A 228 6.71 12.13 1.56
N ILE A 229 5.68 11.94 0.74
CA ILE A 229 5.38 10.65 0.11
C ILE A 229 5.96 10.70 -1.30
N VAL A 230 6.82 9.73 -1.62
CA VAL A 230 7.54 9.63 -2.89
C VAL A 230 7.11 8.34 -3.59
N GLY A 231 6.65 8.46 -4.82
CA GLY A 231 6.19 7.35 -5.65
C GLY A 231 6.05 7.75 -7.11
N ASP A 232 5.78 6.79 -7.96
CA ASP A 232 5.49 6.95 -9.39
C ASP A 232 4.00 7.23 -9.65
#